data_ddf3c781be57c65e627aefa67a9690c4
#
_entry.id   ddf3c781be57c65e627aefa67a9690c4
#
_cell.length_a   1.000
_cell.length_b   1.000
_cell.length_c   1.000
_cell.angle_alpha   90.00
_cell.angle_beta   90.00
_cell.angle_gamma   90.00
#
_symmetry.space_group_name_H-M   'P 1'
#
loop_
_entity.id
_entity.type
_entity.pdbx_description
1 polymer ?
#
loop_
_entity_poly.entity_id
_entity_poly.type
_entity_poly.pdbx_seq_one_letter_code
_entity_poly.pdbx_strand_id
1 'polypeptide(L)'
;FAASAAQQIGIGTTSTAKAGFLTALYVVLVPLLGVFFGRRPGVKLGICACISLAGLYLLCLAGHDTLTLTGGEWMLLLCSLLFAFQIMLVDHYSPRLDGVQLSFAEFFATAVLSTIFMFVFETPTFAQIQGAAVSIAYCGILSSGVAYTLQIVGQKELDPTIASMAMCMELSLIHI
;
A
#
# COMPACT_ATOMS: atom_id res chain seq x y z
N PHE A 1 -7.34 -2.97 5.49
CA PHE A 1 -8.66 -2.38 5.22
C PHE A 1 -8.61 -0.85 5.18
N ALA A 2 -8.30 -0.17 6.28
CA ALA A 2 -8.35 1.31 6.35
C ALA A 2 -7.46 1.99 5.30
N ALA A 3 -6.25 1.47 5.07
CA ALA A 3 -5.34 1.98 4.05
C ALA A 3 -5.93 1.85 2.64
N SER A 4 -6.46 0.66 2.31
CA SER A 4 -7.07 0.41 1.00
C SER A 4 -8.33 1.24 0.77
N ALA A 5 -9.15 1.43 1.81
CA ALA A 5 -10.33 2.29 1.73
C ALA A 5 -9.95 3.77 1.48
N ALA A 6 -8.96 4.29 2.20
CA ALA A 6 -8.44 5.64 2.00
C ALA A 6 -7.83 5.81 0.59
N GLN A 7 -7.11 4.79 0.10
CA GLN A 7 -6.56 4.76 -1.25
C GLN A 7 -7.67 4.83 -2.31
N GLN A 8 -8.70 4.02 -2.18
CA GLN A 8 -9.80 3.97 -3.14
C GLN A 8 -10.54 5.30 -3.23
N ILE A 9 -10.80 5.94 -2.10
CA ILE A 9 -11.42 7.27 -2.06
C ILE A 9 -10.50 8.31 -2.73
N GLY A 10 -9.20 8.27 -2.44
CA GLY A 10 -8.22 9.20 -2.99
C GLY A 10 -8.04 9.06 -4.51
N ILE A 11 -7.96 7.82 -5.03
CA ILE A 11 -7.81 7.55 -6.47
C ILE A 11 -9.01 8.07 -7.26
N GLY A 12 -10.22 8.01 -6.70
CA GLY A 12 -11.43 8.48 -7.37
C GLY A 12 -11.45 9.99 -7.68
N THR A 13 -10.58 10.78 -7.05
CA THR A 13 -10.57 12.25 -7.16
C THR A 13 -9.24 12.83 -7.65
N THR A 14 -8.25 11.99 -7.94
CA THR A 14 -6.88 12.41 -8.27
C THR A 14 -6.36 11.63 -9.48
N SER A 15 -5.37 12.17 -10.22
CA SER A 15 -4.73 11.44 -11.32
C SER A 15 -3.98 10.20 -10.79
N THR A 16 -3.95 9.13 -11.59
CA THR A 16 -3.30 7.87 -11.23
C THR A 16 -1.82 8.05 -10.89
N ALA A 17 -1.11 8.89 -11.64
CA ALA A 17 0.30 9.18 -11.41
C ALA A 17 0.52 9.86 -10.05
N LYS A 18 -0.31 10.87 -9.74
CA LYS A 18 -0.26 11.59 -8.47
C LYS A 18 -0.67 10.70 -7.29
N ALA A 19 -1.69 9.87 -7.49
CA ALA A 19 -2.11 8.88 -6.49
C ALA A 19 -0.98 7.89 -6.19
N GLY A 20 -0.31 7.37 -7.21
CA GLY A 20 0.85 6.50 -7.06
C GLY A 20 1.98 7.17 -6.28
N PHE A 21 2.34 8.41 -6.62
CA PHE A 21 3.38 9.16 -5.92
C PHE A 21 3.05 9.37 -4.44
N LEU A 22 1.84 9.86 -4.15
CA LEU A 22 1.42 10.14 -2.77
C LEU A 22 1.33 8.87 -1.93
N THR A 23 0.84 7.78 -2.50
CA THR A 23 0.82 6.49 -1.81
C THR A 23 2.23 6.00 -1.51
N ALA A 24 3.15 6.09 -2.46
CA ALA A 24 4.54 5.62 -2.32
C ALA A 24 5.38 6.42 -1.32
N LEU A 25 4.88 7.54 -0.78
CA LEU A 25 5.53 8.23 0.33
C LEU A 25 5.76 7.34 1.55
N TYR A 26 5.06 6.18 1.64
CA TYR A 26 5.33 5.20 2.70
C TYR A 26 6.79 4.74 2.73
N VAL A 27 7.53 4.78 1.61
CA VAL A 27 8.97 4.46 1.56
C VAL A 27 9.81 5.34 2.48
N VAL A 28 9.43 6.62 2.60
CA VAL A 28 10.11 7.53 3.53
C VAL A 28 9.51 7.43 4.94
N LEU A 29 8.20 7.19 5.03
CA LEU A 29 7.52 7.05 6.31
C LEU A 29 7.96 5.80 7.08
N VAL A 30 8.24 4.69 6.40
CA VAL A 30 8.67 3.43 7.05
C VAL A 30 9.98 3.61 7.83
N PRO A 31 11.10 4.10 7.26
CA PRO A 31 12.31 4.34 8.04
C PRO A 31 12.12 5.41 9.11
N LEU A 32 11.30 6.43 8.86
CA LEU A 32 10.98 7.47 9.84
C LEU A 32 10.25 6.89 11.06
N LEU A 33 9.21 6.10 10.83
CA LEU A 33 8.50 5.36 11.88
C LEU A 33 9.43 4.37 12.58
N GLY A 34 10.32 3.70 11.85
CA GLY A 34 11.31 2.79 12.41
C GLY A 34 12.18 3.43 13.48
N VAL A 35 12.55 4.71 13.29
CA VAL A 35 13.29 5.48 14.31
C VAL A 35 12.46 5.65 15.58
N PHE A 36 11.18 5.95 15.48
CA PHE A 36 10.27 6.06 16.63
C PHE A 36 10.10 4.73 17.38
N PHE A 37 10.17 3.61 16.67
CA PHE A 37 10.13 2.27 17.28
C PHE A 37 11.52 1.77 17.77
N GLY A 38 12.51 2.68 17.88
CA GLY A 38 13.83 2.38 18.40
C GLY A 38 14.77 1.66 17.42
N ARG A 39 14.35 1.49 16.16
CA ARG A 39 15.24 1.02 15.09
C ARG A 39 16.08 2.18 14.58
N ARG A 40 17.33 1.92 14.30
CA ARG A 40 18.23 2.90 13.67
C ARG A 40 18.50 2.45 12.23
N PRO A 41 17.68 2.86 11.27
CA PRO A 41 17.98 2.59 9.87
C PRO A 41 19.33 3.21 9.56
N GLY A 42 20.21 2.43 8.93
CA GLY A 42 21.54 2.92 8.56
C GLY A 42 21.41 4.12 7.61
N VAL A 43 22.32 5.06 7.70
CA VAL A 43 22.37 6.27 6.84
C VAL A 43 22.23 5.91 5.34
N LYS A 44 22.80 4.77 4.94
CA LYS A 44 22.70 4.25 3.56
C LYS A 44 21.24 4.02 3.15
N LEU A 45 20.41 3.43 4.02
CA LEU A 45 18.99 3.19 3.74
C LEU A 45 18.20 4.50 3.61
N GLY A 46 18.51 5.50 4.45
CA GLY A 46 17.93 6.83 4.33
C GLY A 46 18.26 7.50 2.99
N ILE A 47 19.51 7.42 2.55
CA ILE A 47 19.94 7.95 1.24
C ILE A 47 19.20 7.23 0.10
N CYS A 48 19.12 5.90 0.14
CA CYS A 48 18.37 5.14 -0.86
C CYS A 48 16.89 5.52 -0.90
N ALA A 49 16.23 5.73 0.25
CA ALA A 49 14.85 6.19 0.31
C ALA A 49 14.66 7.57 -0.34
N CYS A 50 15.59 8.51 -0.09
CA CYS A 50 15.57 9.83 -0.74
C CYS A 50 15.76 9.72 -2.27
N ILE A 51 16.68 8.87 -2.74
CA ILE A 51 16.89 8.64 -4.17
C ILE A 51 15.65 8.02 -4.81
N SER A 52 15.03 7.03 -4.16
CA SER A 52 13.79 6.40 -4.62
C SER A 52 12.65 7.42 -4.73
N LEU A 53 12.51 8.30 -3.72
CA LEU A 53 11.51 9.37 -3.75
C LEU A 53 11.76 10.38 -4.86
N ALA A 54 13.02 10.77 -5.09
CA ALA A 54 13.38 11.67 -6.17
C ALA A 54 13.09 11.04 -7.55
N GLY A 55 13.44 9.78 -7.75
CA GLY A 55 13.11 9.02 -8.96
C GLY A 55 11.60 8.94 -9.20
N LEU A 56 10.85 8.65 -8.16
CA LEU A 56 9.39 8.58 -8.21
C LEU A 56 8.74 9.94 -8.51
N TYR A 57 9.27 11.03 -7.93
CA TYR A 57 8.84 12.38 -8.25
C TYR A 57 9.04 12.70 -9.73
N LEU A 58 10.23 12.39 -10.27
CA LEU A 58 10.53 12.58 -11.69
C LEU A 58 9.61 11.74 -12.60
N LEU A 59 9.31 10.51 -12.19
CA LEU A 59 8.46 9.60 -12.96
C LEU A 59 7.00 10.05 -12.99
N CYS A 60 6.45 10.43 -11.84
CA CYS A 60 5.01 10.66 -11.69
C CYS A 60 4.58 12.11 -11.88
N LEU A 61 5.45 13.09 -11.60
CA LEU A 61 5.07 14.51 -11.49
C LEU A 61 5.86 15.45 -12.39
N ALA A 62 7.03 15.03 -12.88
CA ALA A 62 7.85 15.90 -13.73
C ALA A 62 7.19 16.10 -15.09
N GLY A 63 6.49 17.21 -15.23
CA GLY A 63 5.98 17.70 -16.52
C GLY A 63 4.46 17.86 -16.66
N HIS A 64 3.66 17.34 -15.75
CA HIS A 64 2.20 17.30 -15.99
C HIS A 64 1.28 17.71 -14.82
N ASP A 65 1.69 17.59 -13.57
CA ASP A 65 0.80 17.85 -12.45
C ASP A 65 1.39 18.80 -11.40
N THR A 66 0.62 19.77 -10.99
CA THR A 66 0.95 20.59 -9.81
C THR A 66 0.52 19.88 -8.53
N LEU A 67 1.38 19.87 -7.51
CA LEU A 67 1.05 19.37 -6.18
C LEU A 67 0.07 20.34 -5.48
N THR A 68 -1.17 20.37 -5.92
CA THR A 68 -2.25 21.03 -5.18
C THR A 68 -2.88 20.01 -4.25
N LEU A 69 -2.91 20.27 -2.95
CA LEU A 69 -3.50 19.36 -1.97
C LEU A 69 -5.01 19.61 -1.91
N THR A 70 -5.76 18.82 -2.63
CA THR A 70 -7.22 18.72 -2.55
C THR A 70 -7.65 17.64 -1.55
N GLY A 71 -8.92 17.48 -1.29
CA GLY A 71 -9.43 16.50 -0.32
C GLY A 71 -8.99 15.05 -0.58
N GLY A 72 -8.87 14.66 -1.85
CA GLY A 72 -8.44 13.31 -2.22
C GLY A 72 -6.98 13.03 -1.93
N GLU A 73 -6.11 14.02 -2.08
CA GLU A 73 -4.69 13.86 -1.80
C GLU A 73 -4.41 13.71 -0.30
N TRP A 74 -5.21 14.35 0.56
CA TRP A 74 -5.14 14.10 2.00
C TRP A 74 -5.48 12.64 2.36
N MET A 75 -6.45 12.04 1.65
CA MET A 75 -6.77 10.62 1.82
C MET A 75 -5.61 9.72 1.38
N LEU A 76 -4.88 10.09 0.32
CA LEU A 76 -3.70 9.35 -0.14
C LEU A 76 -2.51 9.49 0.81
N LEU A 77 -2.32 10.66 1.42
CA LEU A 77 -1.32 10.83 2.47
C LEU A 77 -1.65 10.00 3.72
N LEU A 78 -2.91 9.98 4.11
CA LEU A 78 -3.37 9.09 5.19
C LEU A 78 -3.16 7.62 4.83
N CYS A 79 -3.46 7.24 3.60
CA CYS A 79 -3.21 5.91 3.07
C CYS A 79 -1.73 5.52 3.17
N SER A 80 -0.80 6.39 2.75
CA SER A 80 0.64 6.12 2.83
C SER A 80 1.11 5.93 4.28
N LEU A 81 0.57 6.70 5.21
CA LEU A 81 0.85 6.54 6.64
C LEU A 81 0.34 5.19 7.16
N LEU A 82 -0.88 4.80 6.80
CA LEU A 82 -1.48 3.53 7.20
C LEU A 82 -0.74 2.33 6.60
N PHE A 83 -0.26 2.42 5.35
CA PHE A 83 0.60 1.38 4.77
C PHE A 83 1.94 1.29 5.47
N ALA A 84 2.55 2.42 5.82
CA ALA A 84 3.79 2.41 6.60
C ALA A 84 3.60 1.73 7.97
N PHE A 85 2.48 2.00 8.63
CA PHE A 85 2.11 1.29 9.87
C PHE A 85 1.90 -0.20 9.65
N GLN A 86 1.21 -0.60 8.57
CA GLN A 86 0.99 -2.00 8.24
C GLN A 86 2.32 -2.74 8.04
N ILE A 87 3.25 -2.16 7.26
CA ILE A 87 4.58 -2.73 7.04
C ILE A 87 5.32 -2.94 8.37
N MET A 88 5.27 -1.96 9.26
CA MET A 88 5.89 -2.05 10.58
C MET A 88 5.22 -3.11 11.49
N LEU A 89 3.90 -3.25 11.41
CA LEU A 89 3.17 -4.29 12.14
C LEU A 89 3.52 -5.68 11.61
N VAL A 90 3.51 -5.87 10.30
CA VAL A 90 3.92 -7.14 9.68
C VAL A 90 5.33 -7.50 10.10
N ASP A 91 6.27 -6.57 10.05
CA ASP A 91 7.64 -6.79 10.49
C ASP A 91 7.73 -7.18 11.99
N HIS A 92 6.92 -6.57 12.84
CA HIS A 92 6.91 -6.88 14.28
C HIS A 92 6.35 -8.29 14.58
N TYR A 93 5.30 -8.71 13.88
CA TYR A 93 4.61 -9.98 14.13
C TYR A 93 5.14 -11.14 13.29
N SER A 94 5.69 -10.90 12.12
CA SER A 94 6.22 -11.89 11.19
C SER A 94 7.24 -12.86 11.81
N PRO A 95 8.17 -12.46 12.70
CA PRO A 95 9.08 -13.41 13.35
C PRO A 95 8.40 -14.38 14.31
N ARG A 96 7.20 -14.04 14.80
CA ARG A 96 6.47 -14.80 15.84
C ARG A 96 5.39 -15.72 15.27
N LEU A 97 4.94 -15.44 14.05
CA LEU A 97 3.84 -16.13 13.38
C LEU A 97 4.31 -16.71 12.05
N ASP A 98 3.62 -17.73 11.59
CA ASP A 98 3.79 -18.18 10.21
C ASP A 98 3.23 -17.11 9.26
N GLY A 99 4.01 -16.73 8.24
CA GLY A 99 3.63 -15.68 7.29
C GLY A 99 2.30 -15.98 6.58
N VAL A 100 2.00 -17.25 6.32
CA VAL A 100 0.73 -17.67 5.74
C VAL A 100 -0.44 -17.48 6.70
N GLN A 101 -0.25 -17.80 7.99
CA GLN A 101 -1.27 -17.58 9.02
C GLN A 101 -1.54 -16.10 9.24
N LEU A 102 -0.49 -15.28 9.25
CA LEU A 102 -0.61 -13.83 9.36
C LEU A 102 -1.38 -13.24 8.19
N SER A 103 -1.04 -13.66 6.95
CA SER A 103 -1.75 -13.26 5.74
C SER A 103 -3.23 -13.64 5.80
N PHE A 104 -3.52 -14.87 6.19
CA PHE A 104 -4.91 -15.33 6.30
C PHE A 104 -5.72 -14.49 7.29
N ALA A 105 -5.15 -14.20 8.47
CA ALA A 105 -5.81 -13.39 9.49
C ALA A 105 -6.08 -11.96 8.99
N GLU A 106 -5.12 -11.36 8.29
CA GLU A 106 -5.24 -10.01 7.72
C GLU A 106 -6.31 -9.97 6.63
N PHE A 107 -6.33 -10.94 5.71
CA PHE A 107 -7.34 -11.00 4.65
C PHE A 107 -8.72 -11.31 5.18
N PHE A 108 -8.83 -12.21 6.15
CA PHE A 108 -10.11 -12.52 6.78
C PHE A 108 -10.71 -11.29 7.47
N ALA A 109 -9.92 -10.58 8.27
CA ALA A 109 -10.37 -9.35 8.92
C ALA A 109 -10.76 -8.28 7.88
N THR A 110 -9.96 -8.11 6.82
CA THR A 110 -10.25 -7.17 5.74
C THR A 110 -11.52 -7.56 5.00
N ALA A 111 -11.74 -8.84 4.69
CA ALA A 111 -12.94 -9.31 4.01
C ALA A 111 -14.21 -9.06 4.82
N VAL A 112 -14.17 -9.36 6.13
CA VAL A 112 -15.30 -9.11 7.03
C VAL A 112 -15.62 -7.63 7.10
N LEU A 113 -14.62 -6.78 7.33
CA LEU A 113 -14.81 -5.33 7.40
C LEU A 113 -15.32 -4.77 6.08
N SER A 114 -14.70 -5.14 4.94
CA SER A 114 -15.14 -4.69 3.61
C SER A 114 -16.58 -5.09 3.31
N THR A 115 -16.97 -6.31 3.70
CA THR A 115 -18.34 -6.79 3.51
C THR A 115 -19.33 -5.97 4.33
N ILE A 116 -19.01 -5.68 5.60
CA ILE A 116 -19.85 -4.84 6.45
C ILE A 116 -20.00 -3.44 5.86
N PHE A 117 -18.88 -2.81 5.46
CA PHE A 117 -18.90 -1.47 4.88
C PHE A 117 -19.65 -1.43 3.53
N MET A 118 -19.52 -2.46 2.71
CA MET A 118 -20.28 -2.59 1.45
C MET A 118 -21.79 -2.54 1.71
N PHE A 119 -22.29 -3.29 2.67
CA PHE A 119 -23.75 -3.30 2.97
C PHE A 119 -24.23 -2.03 3.66
N VAL A 120 -23.36 -1.29 4.35
CA VAL A 120 -23.71 -0.04 5.03
C VAL A 120 -23.73 1.16 4.09
N PHE A 121 -22.77 1.23 3.17
CA PHE A 121 -22.55 2.41 2.33
C PHE A 121 -22.93 2.22 0.87
N GLU A 122 -23.08 0.98 0.41
CA GLU A 122 -23.35 0.66 -0.99
C GLU A 122 -24.53 -0.31 -1.08
N THR A 123 -25.24 -0.24 -2.20
CA THR A 123 -26.31 -1.20 -2.55
C THR A 123 -25.94 -1.92 -3.85
N PRO A 124 -24.95 -2.84 -3.83
CA PRO A 124 -24.50 -3.50 -5.03
C PRO A 124 -25.61 -4.39 -5.61
N THR A 125 -25.87 -4.26 -6.90
CA THR A 125 -26.79 -5.14 -7.64
C THR A 125 -26.03 -6.39 -8.07
N PHE A 126 -26.72 -7.54 -8.06
CA PHE A 126 -26.12 -8.81 -8.49
C PHE A 126 -25.53 -8.75 -9.91
N ALA A 127 -26.20 -8.01 -10.80
CA ALA A 127 -25.72 -7.80 -12.18
C ALA A 127 -24.36 -7.05 -12.23
N GLN A 128 -24.14 -6.08 -11.35
CA GLN A 128 -22.86 -5.36 -11.25
C GLN A 128 -21.74 -6.27 -10.74
N ILE A 129 -22.04 -7.09 -9.74
CA ILE A 129 -21.06 -8.08 -9.21
C ILE A 129 -20.72 -9.11 -10.28
N GLN A 130 -21.69 -9.60 -11.03
CA GLN A 130 -21.45 -10.55 -12.11
C GLN A 130 -20.65 -9.92 -13.25
N GLY A 131 -20.91 -8.67 -13.62
CA GLY A 131 -20.12 -7.94 -14.62
C GLY A 131 -18.65 -7.72 -14.21
N ALA A 132 -18.38 -7.58 -12.93
CA ALA A 132 -17.04 -7.39 -12.38
C ALA A 132 -16.36 -8.72 -11.91
N ALA A 133 -17.00 -9.87 -12.08
CA ALA A 133 -16.56 -11.15 -11.51
C ALA A 133 -15.12 -11.53 -11.88
N VAL A 134 -14.70 -11.28 -13.12
CA VAL A 134 -13.33 -11.58 -13.58
C VAL A 134 -12.31 -10.69 -12.86
N SER A 135 -12.60 -9.39 -12.74
CA SER A 135 -11.73 -8.44 -12.04
C SER A 135 -11.65 -8.75 -10.54
N ILE A 136 -12.78 -9.11 -9.92
CA ILE A 136 -12.85 -9.51 -8.52
C ILE A 136 -12.03 -10.79 -8.30
N ALA A 137 -12.19 -11.80 -9.16
CA ALA A 137 -11.43 -13.04 -9.06
C ALA A 137 -9.91 -12.80 -9.25
N TYR A 138 -9.52 -11.98 -10.22
CA TYR A 138 -8.13 -11.61 -10.43
C TYR A 138 -7.54 -10.90 -9.19
N CYS A 139 -8.20 -9.88 -8.68
CA CYS A 139 -7.75 -9.15 -7.50
C CYS A 139 -7.74 -10.04 -6.25
N GLY A 140 -8.75 -10.88 -6.05
CA GLY A 140 -8.83 -11.76 -4.88
C GLY A 140 -7.78 -12.87 -4.89
N ILE A 141 -7.59 -13.54 -6.00
CA ILE A 141 -6.71 -14.71 -6.08
C ILE A 141 -5.25 -14.29 -6.32
N LEU A 142 -4.99 -13.52 -7.38
CA LEU A 142 -3.62 -13.19 -7.78
C LEU A 142 -3.04 -12.02 -6.96
N SER A 143 -3.75 -10.93 -6.85
CA SER A 143 -3.23 -9.76 -6.14
C SER A 143 -3.24 -9.98 -4.62
N SER A 144 -4.39 -10.29 -4.03
CA SER A 144 -4.47 -10.49 -2.57
C SER A 144 -3.93 -11.86 -2.17
N GLY A 145 -4.42 -12.94 -2.74
CA GLY A 145 -4.05 -14.30 -2.32
C GLY A 145 -2.57 -14.62 -2.54
N VAL A 146 -2.03 -14.36 -3.72
CA VAL A 146 -0.64 -14.72 -4.05
C VAL A 146 0.32 -13.60 -3.72
N ALA A 147 0.14 -12.39 -4.29
CA ALA A 147 1.14 -11.33 -4.20
C ALA A 147 1.34 -10.82 -2.76
N TYR A 148 0.27 -10.50 -2.03
CA TYR A 148 0.39 -10.05 -0.64
C TYR A 148 0.90 -11.15 0.30
N THR A 149 0.52 -12.43 0.08
CA THR A 149 1.08 -13.53 0.87
C THR A 149 2.58 -13.65 0.66
N LEU A 150 3.04 -13.59 -0.60
CA LEU A 150 4.47 -13.58 -0.92
C LEU A 150 5.18 -12.35 -0.33
N GLN A 151 4.54 -11.20 -0.31
CA GLN A 151 5.05 -10.00 0.34
C GLN A 151 5.29 -10.24 1.84
N ILE A 152 4.32 -10.76 2.57
CA ILE A 152 4.43 -11.01 4.02
C ILE A 152 5.51 -12.07 4.31
N VAL A 153 5.57 -13.13 3.51
CA VAL A 153 6.62 -14.14 3.62
C VAL A 153 8.00 -13.55 3.34
N GLY A 154 8.12 -12.73 2.30
CA GLY A 154 9.37 -12.07 1.95
C GLY A 154 9.83 -11.03 2.98
N GLN A 155 8.91 -10.32 3.61
CA GLN A 155 9.23 -9.35 4.67
C GLN A 155 9.82 -9.99 5.93
N LYS A 156 9.57 -11.28 6.16
CA LYS A 156 10.10 -11.99 7.33
C LYS A 156 11.62 -11.98 7.42
N GLU A 157 12.29 -11.99 6.28
CA GLU A 157 13.76 -12.06 6.16
C GLU A 157 14.40 -10.70 5.82
N LEU A 158 13.59 -9.66 5.58
CA LEU A 158 14.06 -8.36 5.10
C LEU A 158 13.83 -7.24 6.11
N ASP A 159 14.73 -6.25 6.11
CA ASP A 159 14.48 -4.98 6.80
C ASP A 159 13.25 -4.28 6.18
N PRO A 160 12.31 -3.74 7.00
CA PRO A 160 11.10 -3.09 6.50
C PRO A 160 11.37 -1.95 5.51
N THR A 161 12.50 -1.25 5.66
CA THR A 161 12.90 -0.20 4.74
C THR A 161 13.27 -0.76 3.37
N ILE A 162 13.96 -1.90 3.31
CA ILE A 162 14.29 -2.58 2.06
C ILE A 162 13.02 -3.12 1.41
N ALA A 163 12.11 -3.71 2.19
CA ALA A 163 10.84 -4.21 1.72
C ALA A 163 9.99 -3.08 1.11
N SER A 164 9.91 -1.93 1.77
CA SER A 164 9.16 -0.76 1.26
C SER A 164 9.75 -0.22 -0.05
N MET A 165 11.09 -0.19 -0.19
CA MET A 165 11.75 0.21 -1.44
C MET A 165 11.47 -0.77 -2.58
N ALA A 166 11.51 -2.08 -2.30
CA ALA A 166 11.19 -3.11 -3.30
C ALA A 166 9.74 -2.98 -3.80
N MET A 167 8.80 -2.70 -2.91
CA MET A 167 7.40 -2.47 -3.28
C MET A 167 7.21 -1.21 -4.13
N CYS A 168 8.03 -0.18 -3.96
CA CYS A 168 7.97 1.01 -4.82
C CYS A 168 8.30 0.75 -6.29
N MET A 169 9.02 -0.32 -6.60
CA MET A 169 9.30 -0.70 -7.99
C MET A 169 8.02 -1.08 -8.75
N GLU A 170 6.95 -1.44 -8.06
CA GLU A 170 5.63 -1.67 -8.65
C GLU A 170 5.16 -0.47 -9.47
N LEU A 171 5.37 0.74 -8.97
CA LEU A 171 4.96 1.96 -9.64
C LEU A 171 5.71 2.25 -10.94
N SER A 172 6.98 1.84 -11.02
CA SER A 172 7.75 1.96 -12.27
C SER A 172 7.25 0.98 -13.34
N LEU A 173 6.71 -0.16 -12.95
CA LEU A 173 6.12 -1.14 -13.87
C LEU A 173 4.78 -0.70 -14.45
N ILE A 174 4.02 0.12 -13.73
CA ILE A 174 2.75 0.68 -14.22
C ILE A 174 2.99 1.68 -15.36
N HIS A 175 4.16 2.32 -15.41
CA HIS A 175 4.50 3.30 -16.43
C HIS A 175 5.05 2.70 -17.74
N ILE A 176 5.40 1.41 -17.74
CA ILE A 176 5.88 0.67 -18.93
C ILE A 176 4.69 0.02 -19.64
#